data_a473f0aa0aa6020a96cac4de404ac9d1
#
_entry.id   a473f0aa0aa6020a96cac4de404ac9d1
#
_cell.length_a   1.000
_cell.length_b   1.000
_cell.length_c   1.000
_cell.angle_alpha   90.00
_cell.angle_beta   90.00
_cell.angle_gamma   90.00
#
_symmetry.space_group_name_H-M   'P 1'
#
loop_
_entity.id
_entity.type
_entity.pdbx_description
1 polymer ?
#
loop_
_entity_poly.entity_id
_entity_poly.type
_entity_poly.pdbx_seq_one_letter_code
_entity_poly.pdbx_strand_id
1 'polypeptide(L)'
;MKEAGDLMSEQSQHIHFENTNRWSTKQLVTMALMCALGALFMYVQLPILPSAPFLTYDPSLVPAMVCGFAYGPGAGTAVAAMAIVIHALTTGDWVGALMNLVATLGYILPAAIVYQKMRTYKGAVIGLALGVIAATVLSMVANLTIGVWFWYGSVDVILPLMIPAVLPFNLIKTVLNSVLTLAVYKAVSNHITPKKDQVKGRA
;
A
#
# COMPACT_ATOMS: atom_id res chain seq x y z
N MET A 1 32.16 -51.49 -15.24
CA MET A 1 31.78 -50.34 -16.08
C MET A 1 30.27 -49.96 -15.97
N LYS A 2 29.40 -50.85 -15.49
CA LYS A 2 27.97 -50.56 -15.29
C LYS A 2 27.67 -49.79 -13.98
N GLU A 3 28.41 -50.06 -12.92
CA GLU A 3 28.23 -49.42 -11.62
C GLU A 3 28.64 -47.93 -11.58
N ALA A 4 29.59 -47.51 -12.43
CA ALA A 4 29.97 -46.09 -12.50
C ALA A 4 28.95 -45.23 -13.25
N GLY A 5 28.12 -45.84 -14.11
CA GLY A 5 27.02 -45.16 -14.81
C GLY A 5 25.81 -44.89 -13.91
N ASP A 6 25.52 -45.80 -12.97
CA ASP A 6 24.40 -45.67 -12.04
C ASP A 6 24.69 -44.62 -10.96
N LEU A 7 25.95 -44.50 -10.51
CA LEU A 7 26.33 -43.48 -9.53
C LEU A 7 26.34 -42.06 -10.11
N MET A 8 26.49 -41.89 -11.41
CA MET A 8 26.38 -40.59 -12.06
C MET A 8 24.91 -40.18 -12.37
N SER A 9 24.01 -41.13 -12.47
CA SER A 9 22.58 -40.85 -12.69
C SER A 9 21.83 -40.43 -11.40
N GLU A 10 22.34 -40.82 -10.23
CA GLU A 10 21.76 -40.40 -8.94
C GLU A 10 22.18 -38.99 -8.47
N GLN A 11 23.27 -38.43 -9.03
CA GLN A 11 23.76 -37.10 -8.66
C GLN A 11 23.06 -35.95 -9.37
N SER A 12 22.15 -36.23 -10.29
CA SER A 12 21.31 -35.22 -10.92
C SER A 12 19.94 -35.02 -10.18
N GLN A 13 19.89 -35.26 -8.90
CA GLN A 13 18.79 -34.68 -8.12
C GLN A 13 18.98 -33.15 -8.18
N HIS A 14 18.37 -32.55 -9.18
CA HIS A 14 18.12 -31.12 -9.18
C HIS A 14 17.49 -30.75 -7.84
N ILE A 15 18.30 -30.16 -6.97
CA ILE A 15 17.80 -29.51 -5.76
C ILE A 15 16.89 -28.41 -6.26
N HIS A 16 15.61 -28.74 -6.37
CA HIS A 16 14.55 -27.77 -6.66
C HIS A 16 14.43 -26.93 -5.41
N PHE A 17 15.18 -25.84 -5.35
CA PHE A 17 14.93 -24.79 -4.36
C PHE A 17 13.54 -24.23 -4.64
N GLU A 18 12.51 -24.83 -4.07
CA GLU A 18 11.21 -24.19 -3.96
C GLU A 18 11.41 -22.93 -3.13
N ASN A 19 11.50 -21.80 -3.80
CA ASN A 19 11.49 -20.52 -3.15
C ASN A 19 10.06 -20.28 -2.63
N THR A 20 9.77 -20.81 -1.45
CA THR A 20 8.48 -20.75 -0.76
C THR A 20 8.02 -19.32 -0.45
N ASN A 21 8.88 -18.33 -0.72
CA ASN A 21 8.61 -16.92 -0.49
C ASN A 21 8.18 -16.15 -1.76
N ARG A 22 7.93 -16.84 -2.88
CA ARG A 22 7.46 -16.22 -4.13
C ARG A 22 5.94 -16.12 -4.15
N TRP A 23 5.45 -14.96 -4.58
CA TRP A 23 4.04 -14.81 -4.95
C TRP A 23 3.69 -15.75 -6.10
N SER A 24 2.55 -16.44 -6.01
CA SER A 24 2.05 -17.28 -7.09
C SER A 24 1.64 -16.42 -8.30
N THR A 25 1.58 -17.02 -9.48
CA THR A 25 1.11 -16.34 -10.69
C THR A 25 -0.27 -15.69 -10.49
N LYS A 26 -1.19 -16.35 -9.79
CA LYS A 26 -2.51 -15.78 -9.46
C LYS A 26 -2.38 -14.52 -8.60
N GLN A 27 -1.52 -14.52 -7.60
CA GLN A 27 -1.28 -13.34 -6.76
C GLN A 27 -0.65 -12.20 -7.58
N LEU A 28 0.33 -12.49 -8.41
CA LEU A 28 0.96 -11.48 -9.29
C LEU A 28 -0.04 -10.84 -10.25
N VAL A 29 -0.91 -11.64 -10.88
CA VAL A 29 -1.98 -11.13 -11.76
C VAL A 29 -2.94 -10.24 -10.98
N THR A 30 -3.37 -10.67 -9.79
CA THR A 30 -4.24 -9.85 -8.93
C THR A 30 -3.56 -8.54 -8.52
N MET A 31 -2.28 -8.60 -8.12
CA MET A 31 -1.51 -7.40 -7.77
C MET A 31 -1.37 -6.45 -8.96
N ALA A 32 -1.15 -6.96 -10.18
CA ALA A 32 -1.07 -6.15 -11.39
C ALA A 32 -2.40 -5.45 -11.69
N LEU A 33 -3.53 -6.15 -11.57
CA LEU A 33 -4.86 -5.56 -11.73
C LEU A 33 -5.14 -4.49 -10.66
N MET A 34 -4.79 -4.75 -9.40
CA MET A 34 -4.95 -3.79 -8.30
C MET A 34 -4.02 -2.59 -8.47
N CYS A 35 -2.82 -2.79 -9.02
CA CYS A 35 -1.90 -1.70 -9.37
C CYS A 35 -2.50 -0.80 -10.46
N ALA A 36 -3.05 -1.38 -11.52
CA ALA A 36 -3.73 -0.63 -12.58
C ALA A 36 -4.92 0.18 -12.04
N LEU A 37 -5.76 -0.43 -11.19
CA LEU A 37 -6.85 0.27 -10.52
C LEU A 37 -6.34 1.39 -9.62
N GLY A 38 -5.29 1.16 -8.85
CA GLY A 38 -4.66 2.18 -8.01
C GLY A 38 -4.16 3.35 -8.83
N ALA A 39 -3.45 3.08 -9.93
CA ALA A 39 -2.97 4.12 -10.84
C ALA A 39 -4.13 4.94 -11.46
N LEU A 40 -5.21 4.28 -11.88
CA LEU A 40 -6.40 4.96 -12.39
C LEU A 40 -7.07 5.83 -11.32
N PHE A 41 -7.17 5.34 -10.09
CA PHE A 41 -7.77 6.09 -8.99
C PHE A 41 -6.98 7.33 -8.59
N MET A 42 -5.67 7.40 -8.85
CA MET A 42 -4.87 8.60 -8.62
C MET A 42 -5.27 9.78 -9.52
N TYR A 43 -5.97 9.54 -10.63
CA TYR A 43 -6.54 10.61 -11.47
C TYR A 43 -7.87 11.15 -10.94
N VAL A 44 -8.49 10.47 -9.98
CA VAL A 44 -9.69 10.96 -9.28
C VAL A 44 -9.21 11.92 -8.19
N GLN A 45 -9.04 13.18 -8.55
CA GLN A 45 -8.50 14.22 -7.66
C GLN A 45 -9.63 15.09 -7.13
N LEU A 46 -10.11 14.78 -5.91
CA LEU A 46 -11.20 15.51 -5.27
C LEU A 46 -10.63 16.50 -4.23
N PRO A 47 -10.79 17.82 -4.42
CA PRO A 47 -10.42 18.80 -3.41
C PRO A 47 -11.43 18.74 -2.26
N ILE A 48 -11.06 18.10 -1.14
CA ILE A 48 -11.95 17.91 0.02
C ILE A 48 -11.86 19.04 1.05
N LEU A 49 -10.83 19.88 0.97
CA LEU A 49 -10.66 21.04 1.83
C LEU A 49 -10.72 22.33 1.00
N PRO A 50 -11.79 23.15 1.15
CA PRO A 50 -11.89 24.43 0.43
C PRO A 50 -10.76 25.41 0.75
N SER A 51 -10.20 25.33 1.97
CA SER A 51 -9.06 26.17 2.40
C SER A 51 -7.72 25.78 1.78
N ALA A 52 -7.62 24.58 1.20
CA ALA A 52 -6.40 24.05 0.60
C ALA A 52 -6.73 23.18 -0.63
N PRO A 53 -7.22 23.77 -1.72
CA PRO A 53 -7.68 23.03 -2.91
C PRO A 53 -6.57 22.29 -3.65
N PHE A 54 -5.31 22.58 -3.37
CA PHE A 54 -4.15 21.86 -3.89
C PHE A 54 -3.96 20.48 -3.22
N LEU A 55 -4.60 20.24 -2.08
CA LEU A 55 -4.62 18.94 -1.41
C LEU A 55 -5.82 18.13 -1.92
N THR A 56 -5.55 17.17 -2.78
CA THR A 56 -6.59 16.35 -3.41
C THR A 56 -6.66 14.95 -2.84
N TYR A 57 -7.87 14.50 -2.58
CA TYR A 57 -8.16 13.13 -2.19
C TYR A 57 -8.25 12.22 -3.42
N ASP A 58 -7.71 11.02 -3.27
CA ASP A 58 -7.86 9.92 -4.21
C ASP A 58 -8.03 8.59 -3.46
N PRO A 59 -8.78 7.60 -4.02
CA PRO A 59 -8.98 6.30 -3.41
C PRO A 59 -7.90 5.26 -3.76
N SER A 60 -6.74 5.66 -4.28
CA SER A 60 -5.69 4.77 -4.77
C SER A 60 -5.10 3.83 -3.71
N LEU A 61 -5.16 4.22 -2.44
CA LEU A 61 -4.69 3.40 -1.32
C LEU A 61 -5.54 2.15 -1.09
N VAL A 62 -6.81 2.13 -1.55
CA VAL A 62 -7.73 1.01 -1.32
C VAL A 62 -7.25 -0.28 -2.02
N PRO A 63 -6.96 -0.31 -3.33
CA PRO A 63 -6.45 -1.51 -3.99
C PRO A 63 -5.15 -2.02 -3.38
N ALA A 64 -4.25 -1.11 -3.04
CA ALA A 64 -2.97 -1.46 -2.41
C ALA A 64 -3.15 -2.08 -1.02
N MET A 65 -4.04 -1.51 -0.18
CA MET A 65 -4.33 -2.05 1.14
C MET A 65 -5.04 -3.40 1.08
N VAL A 66 -5.94 -3.60 0.11
CA VAL A 66 -6.58 -4.90 -0.15
C VAL A 66 -5.51 -5.97 -0.44
N CYS A 67 -4.50 -5.67 -1.27
CA CYS A 67 -3.36 -6.55 -1.51
C CYS A 67 -2.51 -6.75 -0.25
N GLY A 68 -2.31 -5.69 0.54
CA GLY A 68 -1.61 -5.76 1.82
C GLY A 68 -2.27 -6.71 2.82
N PHE A 69 -3.59 -6.69 2.90
CA PHE A 69 -4.35 -7.60 3.75
C PHE A 69 -4.39 -9.03 3.20
N ALA A 70 -4.51 -9.20 1.88
CA ALA A 70 -4.62 -10.52 1.26
C ALA A 70 -3.28 -11.26 1.19
N TYR A 71 -2.20 -10.56 0.85
CA TYR A 71 -0.91 -11.16 0.48
C TYR A 71 0.26 -10.66 1.34
N GLY A 72 -0.01 -9.79 2.29
CA GLY A 72 0.97 -9.25 3.25
C GLY A 72 1.52 -7.86 2.87
N PRO A 73 2.28 -7.24 3.81
CA PRO A 73 2.71 -5.85 3.69
C PRO A 73 3.57 -5.58 2.45
N GLY A 74 4.41 -6.53 2.04
CA GLY A 74 5.24 -6.40 0.84
C GLY A 74 4.41 -6.30 -0.44
N ALA A 75 3.30 -7.07 -0.55
CA ALA A 75 2.42 -7.01 -1.71
C ALA A 75 1.67 -5.67 -1.80
N GLY A 76 1.12 -5.20 -0.68
CA GLY A 76 0.46 -3.89 -0.62
C GLY A 76 1.41 -2.75 -0.98
N THR A 77 2.62 -2.77 -0.42
CA THR A 77 3.65 -1.78 -0.70
C THR A 77 4.07 -1.78 -2.17
N ALA A 78 4.29 -2.96 -2.76
CA ALA A 78 4.66 -3.08 -4.17
C ALA A 78 3.58 -2.53 -5.10
N VAL A 79 2.30 -2.88 -4.85
CA VAL A 79 1.16 -2.37 -5.62
C VAL A 79 1.07 -0.85 -5.54
N ALA A 80 1.18 -0.28 -4.34
CA ALA A 80 1.13 1.17 -4.15
C ALA A 80 2.29 1.89 -4.82
N ALA A 81 3.53 1.40 -4.61
CA ALA A 81 4.72 2.02 -5.18
C ALA A 81 4.66 2.02 -6.72
N MET A 82 4.25 0.91 -7.33
CA MET A 82 4.10 0.84 -8.79
C MET A 82 3.00 1.75 -9.32
N ALA A 83 1.86 1.85 -8.63
CA ALA A 83 0.80 2.78 -9.01
C ALA A 83 1.27 4.24 -8.95
N ILE A 84 2.01 4.61 -7.90
CA ILE A 84 2.60 5.94 -7.74
C ILE A 84 3.63 6.23 -8.86
N VAL A 85 4.49 5.26 -9.19
CA VAL A 85 5.45 5.41 -10.29
C VAL A 85 4.76 5.60 -11.63
N ILE A 86 3.72 4.80 -11.93
CA ILE A 86 2.95 4.95 -13.17
C ILE A 86 2.32 6.35 -13.25
N HIS A 87 1.73 6.83 -12.16
CA HIS A 87 1.15 8.16 -12.10
C HIS A 87 2.22 9.27 -12.28
N ALA A 88 3.37 9.14 -11.62
CA ALA A 88 4.47 10.08 -11.75
C ALA A 88 5.03 10.16 -13.19
N LEU A 89 5.17 9.02 -13.86
CA LEU A 89 5.61 8.94 -15.25
C LEU A 89 4.65 9.66 -16.22
N THR A 90 3.36 9.66 -15.92
CA THR A 90 2.35 10.27 -16.78
C THR A 90 2.09 11.74 -16.49
N THR A 91 2.27 12.16 -15.24
CA THR A 91 2.03 13.56 -14.80
C THR A 91 3.31 14.40 -14.72
N GLY A 92 4.47 13.77 -14.60
CA GLY A 92 5.74 14.44 -14.35
C GLY A 92 5.92 14.92 -12.90
N ASP A 93 4.97 14.66 -12.00
CA ASP A 93 5.04 15.09 -10.60
C ASP A 93 5.81 14.09 -9.71
N TRP A 94 7.13 14.15 -9.80
CA TRP A 94 8.02 13.28 -9.02
C TRP A 94 8.09 13.65 -7.54
N VAL A 95 7.94 14.94 -7.22
CA VAL A 95 7.98 15.41 -5.84
C VAL A 95 6.72 14.98 -5.11
N GLY A 96 5.55 15.18 -5.72
CA GLY A 96 4.29 14.69 -5.19
C GLY A 96 4.27 13.16 -5.07
N ALA A 97 4.85 12.45 -6.03
CA ALA A 97 5.01 10.99 -5.97
C ALA A 97 5.86 10.55 -4.77
N LEU A 98 6.99 11.22 -4.52
CA LEU A 98 7.85 10.93 -3.38
C LEU A 98 7.14 11.18 -2.06
N MET A 99 6.43 12.30 -1.92
CA MET A 99 5.65 12.62 -0.73
C MET A 99 4.51 11.63 -0.51
N ASN A 100 3.80 11.27 -1.60
CA ASN A 100 2.75 10.28 -1.55
C ASN A 100 3.28 8.89 -1.17
N LEU A 101 4.48 8.52 -1.65
CA LEU A 101 5.13 7.25 -1.29
C LEU A 101 5.43 7.18 0.22
N VAL A 102 5.98 8.24 0.80
CA VAL A 102 6.27 8.32 2.25
C VAL A 102 5.00 8.14 3.07
N ALA A 103 3.93 8.89 2.73
CA ALA A 103 2.64 8.77 3.39
C ALA A 103 2.03 7.37 3.24
N THR A 104 2.12 6.80 2.05
CA THR A 104 1.59 5.47 1.70
C THR A 104 2.30 4.36 2.45
N LEU A 105 3.62 4.42 2.59
CA LEU A 105 4.39 3.48 3.42
C LEU A 105 3.95 3.54 4.88
N GLY A 106 3.76 4.75 5.41
CA GLY A 106 3.23 4.97 6.75
C GLY A 106 1.82 4.40 6.94
N TYR A 107 1.00 4.39 5.89
CA TYR A 107 -0.35 3.83 5.94
C TYR A 107 -0.36 2.30 5.82
N ILE A 108 0.29 1.75 4.79
CA ILE A 108 0.18 0.33 4.43
C ILE A 108 0.96 -0.56 5.38
N LEU A 109 2.20 -0.20 5.72
CA LEU A 109 3.06 -1.11 6.49
C LEU A 109 2.49 -1.46 7.86
N PRO A 110 2.16 -0.50 8.76
CA PRO A 110 1.64 -0.86 10.07
C PRO A 110 0.28 -1.56 9.98
N ALA A 111 -0.60 -1.12 9.06
CA ALA A 111 -1.90 -1.73 8.87
C ALA A 111 -1.81 -3.20 8.43
N ALA A 112 -1.00 -3.49 7.42
CA ALA A 112 -0.85 -4.83 6.89
C ALA A 112 -0.07 -5.75 7.84
N ILE A 113 0.95 -5.25 8.55
CA ILE A 113 1.71 -6.02 9.55
C ILE A 113 0.80 -6.45 10.71
N VAL A 114 0.01 -5.52 11.27
CA VAL A 114 -0.92 -5.84 12.36
C VAL A 114 -1.98 -6.82 11.88
N TYR A 115 -2.55 -6.58 10.70
CA TYR A 115 -3.53 -7.51 10.13
C TYR A 115 -2.95 -8.89 9.87
N GLN A 116 -1.73 -8.99 9.35
CA GLN A 116 -1.05 -10.27 9.11
C GLN A 116 -0.87 -11.10 10.39
N LYS A 117 -0.61 -10.43 11.52
CA LYS A 117 -0.45 -11.09 12.83
C LYS A 117 -1.79 -11.51 13.43
N MET A 118 -2.81 -10.67 13.34
CA MET A 118 -4.09 -10.91 14.02
C MET A 118 -5.13 -11.62 13.14
N ARG A 119 -5.15 -11.38 11.83
CA ARG A 119 -6.07 -11.94 10.81
C ARG A 119 -7.55 -11.94 11.23
N THR A 120 -7.96 -10.87 11.90
CA THR A 120 -9.33 -10.67 12.40
C THR A 120 -9.85 -9.31 11.96
N TYR A 121 -11.17 -9.12 12.00
CA TYR A 121 -11.74 -7.78 11.74
C TYR A 121 -11.21 -6.73 12.71
N LYS A 122 -11.07 -7.07 14.00
CA LYS A 122 -10.44 -6.19 15.00
C LYS A 122 -9.00 -5.85 14.61
N GLY A 123 -8.23 -6.83 14.13
CA GLY A 123 -6.87 -6.61 13.62
C GLY A 123 -6.82 -5.66 12.42
N ALA A 124 -7.79 -5.76 11.50
CA ALA A 124 -7.91 -4.82 10.39
C ALA A 124 -8.17 -3.39 10.89
N VAL A 125 -9.13 -3.21 11.80
CA VAL A 125 -9.48 -1.88 12.35
C VAL A 125 -8.29 -1.28 13.12
N ILE A 126 -7.65 -2.04 14.01
CA ILE A 126 -6.49 -1.59 14.77
C ILE A 126 -5.34 -1.24 13.82
N GLY A 127 -5.06 -2.11 12.85
CA GLY A 127 -4.01 -1.89 11.86
C GLY A 127 -4.25 -0.61 11.05
N LEU A 128 -5.46 -0.41 10.56
CA LEU A 128 -5.82 0.82 9.83
C LEU A 128 -5.72 2.06 10.70
N ALA A 129 -6.15 2.01 11.97
CA ALA A 129 -6.02 3.13 12.89
C ALA A 129 -4.53 3.51 13.09
N LEU A 130 -3.66 2.54 13.28
CA LEU A 130 -2.21 2.78 13.35
C LEU A 130 -1.66 3.32 12.02
N GLY A 131 -2.14 2.81 10.89
CA GLY A 131 -1.81 3.33 9.56
C GLY A 131 -2.21 4.78 9.37
N VAL A 132 -3.41 5.17 9.82
CA VAL A 132 -3.89 6.56 9.79
C VAL A 132 -2.94 7.48 10.56
N ILE A 133 -2.58 7.10 11.78
CA ILE A 133 -1.68 7.90 12.62
C ILE A 133 -0.30 8.01 11.97
N ALA A 134 0.29 6.88 11.57
CA ALA A 134 1.64 6.85 11.00
C ALA A 134 1.71 7.62 9.67
N ALA A 135 0.73 7.45 8.78
CA ALA A 135 0.67 8.19 7.52
C ALA A 135 0.54 9.69 7.75
N THR A 136 -0.30 10.11 8.69
CA THR A 136 -0.48 11.52 9.01
C THR A 136 0.82 12.14 9.55
N VAL A 137 1.49 11.47 10.50
CA VAL A 137 2.77 11.94 11.04
C VAL A 137 3.83 12.01 9.93
N LEU A 138 3.98 10.95 9.13
CA LEU A 138 4.96 10.94 8.05
C LEU A 138 4.65 11.97 6.96
N SER A 139 3.37 12.24 6.66
CA SER A 139 2.99 13.30 5.74
C SER A 139 3.37 14.68 6.28
N MET A 140 3.18 14.93 7.58
CA MET A 140 3.62 16.18 8.20
C MET A 140 5.15 16.33 8.13
N VAL A 141 5.91 15.28 8.45
CA VAL A 141 7.36 15.27 8.33
C VAL A 141 7.80 15.49 6.87
N ALA A 142 7.15 14.82 5.92
CA ALA A 142 7.46 14.99 4.49
C ALA A 142 7.21 16.44 4.00
N ASN A 143 6.15 17.10 4.47
CA ASN A 143 5.89 18.51 4.15
C ASN A 143 6.98 19.44 4.73
N LEU A 144 7.44 19.17 5.95
CA LEU A 144 8.50 19.97 6.61
C LEU A 144 9.91 19.68 6.07
N THR A 145 10.11 18.60 5.33
CA THR A 145 11.40 18.20 4.76
C THR A 145 11.38 18.28 3.23
N ILE A 146 10.79 17.29 2.59
CA ILE A 146 10.70 17.21 1.11
C ILE A 146 9.96 18.42 0.54
N GLY A 147 8.79 18.76 1.11
CA GLY A 147 7.99 19.90 0.67
C GLY A 147 8.73 21.22 0.80
N VAL A 148 9.44 21.46 1.89
CA VAL A 148 10.26 22.65 2.09
C VAL A 148 11.39 22.70 1.06
N TRP A 149 12.06 21.57 0.82
CA TRP A 149 13.19 21.52 -0.10
C TRP A 149 12.78 21.78 -1.56
N PHE A 150 11.66 21.23 -2.01
CA PHE A 150 11.29 21.25 -3.43
C PHE A 150 10.19 22.25 -3.80
N TRP A 151 9.27 22.60 -2.86
CA TRP A 151 8.10 23.41 -3.17
C TRP A 151 8.05 24.74 -2.44
N TYR A 152 8.33 24.73 -1.13
CA TYR A 152 8.06 25.89 -0.30
C TYR A 152 9.28 26.82 -0.12
N GLY A 153 10.49 26.31 -0.25
CA GLY A 153 11.76 27.02 -0.05
C GLY A 153 12.06 27.40 1.40
N SER A 154 11.04 27.50 2.27
CA SER A 154 11.18 27.85 3.69
C SER A 154 10.12 27.14 4.53
N VAL A 155 10.46 26.81 5.78
CA VAL A 155 9.53 26.24 6.75
C VAL A 155 8.42 27.24 7.11
N ASP A 156 8.70 28.54 7.12
CA ASP A 156 7.74 29.58 7.47
C ASP A 156 6.52 29.63 6.54
N VAL A 157 6.67 29.16 5.30
CA VAL A 157 5.59 29.10 4.29
C VAL A 157 4.60 27.97 4.63
N ILE A 158 5.09 26.81 5.01
CA ILE A 158 4.23 25.65 5.24
C ILE A 158 3.74 25.54 6.69
N LEU A 159 4.49 26.07 7.65
CA LEU A 159 4.18 25.96 9.07
C LEU A 159 2.76 26.44 9.44
N PRO A 160 2.26 27.58 8.92
CA PRO A 160 0.90 28.04 9.17
C PRO A 160 -0.18 27.12 8.61
N LEU A 161 0.13 26.32 7.59
CA LEU A 161 -0.79 25.39 6.94
C LEU A 161 -0.78 23.98 7.56
N MET A 162 0.21 23.67 8.38
CA MET A 162 0.36 22.32 8.95
C MET A 162 -0.84 21.89 9.76
N ILE A 163 -1.30 22.71 10.70
CA ILE A 163 -2.43 22.40 11.58
C ILE A 163 -3.78 22.59 10.88
N PRO A 164 -4.06 23.72 10.18
CA PRO A 164 -5.39 23.94 9.60
C PRO A 164 -5.65 23.20 8.29
N ALA A 165 -4.61 22.74 7.58
CA ALA A 165 -4.78 22.10 6.26
C ALA A 165 -4.13 20.72 6.18
N VAL A 166 -2.82 20.58 6.39
CA VAL A 166 -2.09 19.32 6.14
C VAL A 166 -2.54 18.22 7.09
N LEU A 167 -2.69 18.53 8.39
CA LEU A 167 -3.13 17.57 9.40
C LEU A 167 -4.55 17.05 9.11
N PRO A 168 -5.59 17.88 9.02
CA PRO A 168 -6.95 17.40 8.79
C PRO A 168 -7.11 16.72 7.43
N PHE A 169 -6.42 17.20 6.40
CA PHE A 169 -6.43 16.55 5.09
C PHE A 169 -5.94 15.10 5.16
N ASN A 170 -4.77 14.86 5.75
CA ASN A 170 -4.20 13.50 5.82
C ASN A 170 -5.04 12.58 6.71
N LEU A 171 -5.62 13.09 7.80
CA LEU A 171 -6.57 12.34 8.61
C LEU A 171 -7.82 11.94 7.80
N ILE A 172 -8.46 12.88 7.13
CA ILE A 172 -9.66 12.62 6.33
C ILE A 172 -9.33 11.66 5.18
N LYS A 173 -8.25 11.91 4.43
CA LYS A 173 -7.81 11.06 3.31
C LYS A 173 -7.62 9.62 3.77
N THR A 174 -6.88 9.39 4.84
CA THR A 174 -6.56 8.04 5.31
C THR A 174 -7.76 7.35 5.98
N VAL A 175 -8.62 8.08 6.69
CA VAL A 175 -9.87 7.55 7.26
C VAL A 175 -10.83 7.13 6.14
N LEU A 176 -11.05 7.96 5.13
CA LEU A 176 -11.89 7.61 3.98
C LEU A 176 -11.38 6.35 3.26
N ASN A 177 -10.07 6.28 3.00
CA ASN A 177 -9.46 5.08 2.41
C ASN A 177 -9.59 3.86 3.33
N SER A 178 -9.56 4.03 4.66
CA SER A 178 -9.76 2.94 5.62
C SER A 178 -11.18 2.40 5.58
N VAL A 179 -12.18 3.29 5.56
CA VAL A 179 -13.60 2.90 5.44
C VAL A 179 -13.85 2.16 4.13
N LEU A 180 -13.37 2.69 3.01
CA LEU A 180 -13.49 2.04 1.70
C LEU A 180 -12.77 0.69 1.67
N THR A 181 -11.56 0.61 2.25
CA THR A 181 -10.81 -0.65 2.34
C THR A 181 -11.60 -1.71 3.11
N LEU A 182 -12.17 -1.36 4.27
CA LEU A 182 -12.97 -2.31 5.06
C LEU A 182 -14.21 -2.78 4.31
N ALA A 183 -14.89 -1.88 3.60
CA ALA A 183 -16.08 -2.21 2.80
C ALA A 183 -15.73 -3.15 1.64
N VAL A 184 -14.72 -2.80 0.86
CA VAL A 184 -14.29 -3.59 -0.30
C VAL A 184 -13.67 -4.93 0.13
N TYR A 185 -12.81 -4.91 1.15
CA TYR A 185 -12.15 -6.12 1.61
C TYR A 185 -13.15 -7.15 2.16
N LYS A 186 -14.18 -6.71 2.86
CA LYS A 186 -15.27 -7.58 3.31
C LYS A 186 -15.97 -8.28 2.11
N ALA A 187 -16.17 -7.56 1.01
CA ALA A 187 -16.85 -8.10 -0.17
C ALA A 187 -15.98 -9.09 -0.97
N VAL A 188 -14.68 -8.84 -1.07
CA VAL A 188 -13.80 -9.59 -1.98
C VAL A 188 -12.80 -10.53 -1.29
N SER A 189 -12.68 -10.48 0.04
CA SER A 189 -11.65 -11.23 0.77
C SER A 189 -11.66 -12.73 0.50
N ASN A 190 -12.84 -13.34 0.37
CA ASN A 190 -12.97 -14.77 0.11
C ASN A 190 -12.50 -15.18 -1.29
N HIS A 191 -12.46 -14.24 -2.24
CA HIS A 191 -12.05 -14.50 -3.64
C HIS A 191 -10.54 -14.33 -3.83
N ILE A 192 -9.92 -13.37 -3.12
CA ILE A 192 -8.52 -13.02 -3.32
C ILE A 192 -7.58 -13.62 -2.27
N THR A 193 -8.06 -13.80 -1.02
CA THR A 193 -7.24 -14.34 0.05
C THR A 193 -7.04 -15.84 -0.13
N PRO A 194 -5.80 -16.36 -0.07
CA PRO A 194 -5.54 -17.80 -0.10
C PRO A 194 -6.31 -18.53 0.99
N LYS A 195 -6.84 -19.74 0.68
CA LYS A 195 -7.69 -20.52 1.62
C LYS A 195 -7.05 -20.70 3.00
N LYS A 196 -5.74 -20.93 3.06
CA LYS A 196 -4.98 -21.07 4.32
C LYS A 196 -4.96 -19.81 5.19
N ASP A 197 -5.20 -18.65 4.57
CA ASP A 197 -5.07 -17.33 5.17
C ASP A 197 -6.43 -16.63 5.37
N GLN A 198 -7.53 -17.31 5.00
CA GLN A 198 -8.88 -16.80 5.20
C GLN A 198 -9.29 -16.83 6.68
N VAL A 199 -10.04 -15.81 7.09
CA VAL A 199 -10.57 -15.72 8.45
C VAL A 199 -11.70 -16.75 8.61
N LYS A 200 -11.54 -17.68 9.55
CA LYS A 200 -12.61 -18.66 9.88
C LYS A 200 -13.85 -17.91 10.38
N GLY A 201 -15.02 -18.28 9.83
CA GLY A 201 -16.31 -17.74 10.28
C GLY A 201 -16.83 -16.54 9.47
N ARG A 202 -16.24 -16.21 8.31
CA ARG A 202 -16.83 -15.30 7.32
C ARG A 202 -17.52 -16.11 6.21
N ALA A 203 -18.72 -16.58 6.50
CA ALA A 203 -19.69 -16.98 5.49
C ALA A 203 -20.56 -15.76 5.12
#